data_231541af1e10b9875728a6220c333eca
#
_entry.id   231541af1e10b9875728a6220c333eca
#
_cell.length_a   1.000
_cell.length_b   1.000
_cell.length_c   1.000
_cell.angle_alpha   90.00
_cell.angle_beta   90.00
_cell.angle_gamma   90.00
#
_symmetry.space_group_name_H-M   'P 1'
#
loop_
_entity.id
_entity.type
_entity.pdbx_description
1 polymer ?
#
loop_
_entity_poly.entity_id
_entity_poly.type
_entity_poly.pdbx_seq_one_letter_code
_entity_poly.pdbx_strand_id
1 'polypeptide(L)'
;MAVSSIASTNPDRRMTMTALTQSAARVRGRNPLPGFGLSLGLGMTWLGVVVLLPLAALAVRAAGMGAHAWLRAINDARVQAALKLSFSTAFCAAVVASLVGVLITWVIVRYRFPGRRLLDALVDLPFALPTAVAGIALTAIYAPTGWVGKLLAAYGIKIAYATPGIVLALVFIGLPFAVRTLQPVLEALGREPEEAAASLGANRVTTFRRVIVPELLPAWLTGFSLAFARGLGEYGSVIFIAGNLPYKTEIAPLLITIRLEEYDYNGAVAIAALLLVASFVSLLVINLLPLLFQRGGSHE
;
A
#
# COMPACT_ATOMS: atom_id res chain seq x y z
N MET A 1 -23.64 70.60 47.98
CA MET A 1 -22.59 69.83 48.62
C MET A 1 -21.90 69.00 47.52
N ALA A 2 -20.66 69.33 47.26
CA ALA A 2 -19.83 68.80 46.20
C ALA A 2 -19.13 67.52 46.67
N VAL A 3 -19.05 66.50 45.79
CA VAL A 3 -18.06 65.42 45.90
C VAL A 3 -17.39 65.29 44.54
N SER A 4 -16.13 65.73 44.46
CA SER A 4 -15.25 65.60 43.33
C SER A 4 -14.67 64.21 43.26
N SER A 5 -14.79 63.58 42.08
CA SER A 5 -14.16 62.31 41.75
C SER A 5 -12.75 62.56 41.18
N ILE A 6 -11.77 62.08 41.90
CA ILE A 6 -10.35 62.15 41.51
C ILE A 6 -10.08 60.90 40.57
N ALA A 7 -9.92 61.20 39.31
CA ALA A 7 -9.41 60.19 38.35
C ALA A 7 -7.89 60.11 38.45
N SER A 8 -7.38 59.14 39.15
CA SER A 8 -5.96 58.78 39.20
C SER A 8 -5.54 58.00 37.91
N THR A 9 -4.98 58.71 36.95
CA THR A 9 -4.31 58.12 35.80
C THR A 9 -2.91 57.65 36.22
N ASN A 10 -2.78 56.35 36.44
CA ASN A 10 -1.51 55.72 36.75
C ASN A 10 -0.73 55.44 35.43
N PRO A 11 0.38 56.14 35.15
CA PRO A 11 1.16 55.96 33.92
C PRO A 11 1.86 54.60 33.82
N ASP A 12 2.04 53.89 34.92
CA ASP A 12 2.76 52.60 34.95
C ASP A 12 1.99 51.43 34.31
N ARG A 13 0.67 51.55 34.20
CA ARG A 13 -0.12 50.48 33.52
C ARG A 13 0.03 50.49 32.01
N ARG A 14 0.44 51.58 31.39
CA ARG A 14 0.65 51.65 29.94
C ARG A 14 1.98 51.07 29.51
N MET A 15 3.02 51.18 30.34
CA MET A 15 4.33 50.59 30.04
C MET A 15 4.37 49.07 30.17
N THR A 16 3.59 48.48 31.06
CA THR A 16 3.53 47.02 31.23
C THR A 16 2.78 46.30 30.10
N MET A 17 1.76 46.95 29.51
CA MET A 17 1.07 46.35 28.37
C MET A 17 1.89 46.38 27.07
N THR A 18 2.68 47.43 26.85
CA THR A 18 3.52 47.51 25.65
C THR A 18 4.74 46.58 25.73
N ALA A 19 5.26 46.30 26.93
CA ALA A 19 6.32 45.33 27.15
C ALA A 19 5.86 43.88 26.97
N LEU A 20 4.58 43.55 27.29
CA LEU A 20 4.01 42.22 27.11
C LEU A 20 3.67 41.91 25.64
N THR A 21 3.33 42.95 24.87
CA THR A 21 3.04 42.74 23.42
C THR A 21 4.32 42.66 22.57
N GLN A 22 5.45 43.19 23.02
CA GLN A 22 6.72 43.04 22.30
C GLN A 22 7.47 41.74 22.62
N SER A 23 7.14 41.05 23.72
CA SER A 23 7.73 39.74 24.05
C SER A 23 7.10 38.56 23.29
N ALA A 24 5.95 38.76 22.64
CA ALA A 24 5.27 37.74 21.87
C ALA A 24 5.78 37.58 20.41
N ALA A 25 6.65 38.48 19.96
CA ALA A 25 7.18 38.45 18.60
C ALA A 25 8.64 37.99 18.59
N ARG A 26 8.92 36.74 18.73
CA ARG A 26 10.05 35.95 18.20
C ARG A 26 10.24 34.62 18.92
N VAL A 27 9.22 33.80 18.94
CA VAL A 27 9.48 32.34 18.99
C VAL A 27 9.78 31.91 17.56
N ARG A 28 10.96 32.26 17.07
CA ARG A 28 11.60 31.54 15.98
C ARG A 28 11.70 30.08 16.44
N GLY A 29 10.96 29.20 15.82
CA GLY A 29 10.99 27.79 16.13
C GLY A 29 12.44 27.25 16.13
N ARG A 30 13.07 27.25 17.30
CA ARG A 30 14.26 26.44 17.52
C ARG A 30 13.78 25.00 17.40
N ASN A 31 14.19 24.34 16.32
CA ASN A 31 13.98 22.90 16.19
C ASN A 31 14.49 22.24 17.47
N PRO A 32 13.63 21.52 18.23
CA PRO A 32 14.00 20.98 19.55
C PRO A 32 15.10 19.91 19.49
N LEU A 33 15.45 19.44 18.29
CA LEU A 33 16.45 18.41 18.07
C LEU A 33 17.73 19.03 17.49
N PRO A 34 18.86 19.02 18.22
CA PRO A 34 20.15 19.42 17.68
C PRO A 34 20.51 18.43 16.52
N GLY A 35 20.90 19.00 15.36
CA GLY A 35 21.26 18.19 14.19
C GLY A 35 20.12 17.85 13.23
N PHE A 36 18.87 18.28 13.47
CA PHE A 36 17.72 18.00 12.58
C PHE A 36 17.99 18.35 11.12
N GLY A 37 18.54 19.53 10.84
CA GLY A 37 18.85 19.96 9.47
C GLY A 37 19.89 19.07 8.77
N LEU A 38 20.89 18.62 9.51
CA LEU A 38 21.93 17.73 8.98
C LEU A 38 21.37 16.33 8.73
N SER A 39 20.61 15.78 9.67
CA SER A 39 19.96 14.46 9.52
C SER A 39 18.96 14.46 8.38
N LEU A 40 18.14 15.50 8.26
CA LEU A 40 17.18 15.65 7.16
C LEU A 40 17.91 15.79 5.82
N GLY A 41 18.94 16.66 5.75
CA GLY A 41 19.72 16.85 4.52
C GLY A 41 20.40 15.57 4.06
N LEU A 42 21.06 14.85 4.97
CA LEU A 42 21.69 13.56 4.66
C LEU A 42 20.66 12.51 4.23
N GLY A 43 19.54 12.39 4.95
CA GLY A 43 18.47 11.45 4.61
C GLY A 43 17.85 11.75 3.25
N MET A 44 17.55 13.02 2.95
CA MET A 44 17.00 13.42 1.65
C MET A 44 17.99 13.22 0.51
N THR A 45 19.29 13.52 0.74
CA THR A 45 20.33 13.27 -0.27
C THR A 45 20.47 11.78 -0.55
N TRP A 46 20.51 10.95 0.49
CA TRP A 46 20.61 9.51 0.36
C TRP A 46 19.40 8.91 -0.37
N LEU A 47 18.20 9.32 0.02
CA LEU A 47 16.96 8.93 -0.65
C LEU A 47 16.97 9.36 -2.13
N GLY A 48 17.41 10.60 -2.40
CA GLY A 48 17.54 11.12 -3.77
C GLY A 48 18.49 10.28 -4.62
N VAL A 49 19.67 9.98 -4.12
CA VAL A 49 20.67 9.19 -4.85
C VAL A 49 20.20 7.75 -5.07
N VAL A 50 19.68 7.08 -4.03
CA VAL A 50 19.33 5.66 -4.11
C VAL A 50 18.03 5.43 -4.89
N VAL A 51 17.05 6.32 -4.78
CA VAL A 51 15.72 6.14 -5.40
C VAL A 51 15.57 6.98 -6.66
N LEU A 52 15.83 8.29 -6.60
CA LEU A 52 15.54 9.18 -7.73
C LEU A 52 16.55 9.03 -8.87
N LEU A 53 17.82 8.71 -8.60
CA LEU A 53 18.82 8.57 -9.66
C LEU A 53 18.52 7.38 -10.59
N PRO A 54 18.21 6.14 -10.12
CA PRO A 54 17.82 5.05 -11.02
C PRO A 54 16.52 5.35 -11.79
N LEU A 55 15.54 5.98 -11.14
CA LEU A 55 14.30 6.36 -11.81
C LEU A 55 14.53 7.44 -12.87
N ALA A 56 15.38 8.43 -12.58
CA ALA A 56 15.77 9.45 -13.56
C ALA A 56 16.53 8.83 -14.74
N ALA A 57 17.43 7.87 -14.48
CA ALA A 57 18.15 7.15 -15.52
C ALA A 57 17.18 6.39 -16.45
N LEU A 58 16.18 5.71 -15.88
CA LEU A 58 15.12 5.06 -16.64
C LEU A 58 14.33 6.08 -17.46
N ALA A 59 13.93 7.20 -16.86
CA ALA A 59 13.16 8.26 -17.52
C ALA A 59 13.96 8.90 -18.69
N VAL A 60 15.25 9.19 -18.48
CA VAL A 60 16.13 9.75 -19.54
C VAL A 60 16.29 8.75 -20.69
N ARG A 61 16.53 7.47 -20.39
CA ARG A 61 16.58 6.42 -21.41
C ARG A 61 15.26 6.30 -22.17
N ALA A 62 14.14 6.29 -21.46
CA ALA A 62 12.81 6.22 -22.05
C ALA A 62 12.51 7.45 -22.93
N ALA A 63 12.87 8.67 -22.49
CA ALA A 63 12.69 9.90 -23.26
C ALA A 63 13.59 9.94 -24.51
N GLY A 64 14.77 9.33 -24.46
CA GLY A 64 15.67 9.21 -25.63
C GLY A 64 15.22 8.20 -26.68
N MET A 65 14.17 7.42 -26.41
CA MET A 65 13.61 6.47 -27.37
C MET A 65 12.80 7.21 -28.45
N GLY A 66 13.04 6.89 -29.71
CA GLY A 66 12.24 7.46 -30.80
C GLY A 66 10.77 7.00 -30.79
N ALA A 67 9.87 7.80 -31.34
CA ALA A 67 8.43 7.51 -31.39
C ALA A 67 8.10 6.12 -31.96
N HIS A 68 8.85 5.64 -32.94
CA HIS A 68 8.69 4.31 -33.52
C HIS A 68 8.94 3.17 -32.52
N ALA A 69 9.89 3.33 -31.57
CA ALA A 69 10.16 2.33 -30.55
C ALA A 69 9.00 2.26 -29.53
N TRP A 70 8.47 3.43 -29.14
CA TRP A 70 7.29 3.51 -28.29
C TRP A 70 6.05 2.90 -28.92
N LEU A 71 5.75 3.24 -30.18
CA LEU A 71 4.60 2.69 -30.89
C LEU A 71 4.71 1.17 -31.05
N ARG A 72 5.89 0.63 -31.32
CA ARG A 72 6.12 -0.82 -31.37
C ARG A 72 5.87 -1.46 -30.01
N ALA A 73 6.40 -0.90 -28.93
CA ALA A 73 6.20 -1.46 -27.60
C ALA A 73 4.73 -1.42 -27.16
N ILE A 74 4.03 -0.31 -27.40
CA ILE A 74 2.61 -0.15 -27.04
C ILE A 74 1.72 -1.08 -27.87
N ASN A 75 2.03 -1.29 -29.14
CA ASN A 75 1.22 -2.12 -30.05
C ASN A 75 1.64 -3.60 -30.04
N ASP A 76 2.70 -3.97 -29.32
CA ASP A 76 3.09 -5.37 -29.18
C ASP A 76 2.04 -6.13 -28.34
N ALA A 77 1.37 -7.08 -28.96
CA ALA A 77 0.32 -7.89 -28.34
C ALA A 77 0.82 -8.66 -27.09
N ARG A 78 2.10 -9.09 -27.10
CA ARG A 78 2.73 -9.77 -25.95
C ARG A 78 2.91 -8.81 -24.78
N VAL A 79 3.34 -7.58 -25.02
CA VAL A 79 3.48 -6.52 -24.02
C VAL A 79 2.12 -6.16 -23.43
N GLN A 80 1.11 -5.96 -24.26
CA GLN A 80 -0.26 -5.66 -23.82
C GLN A 80 -0.84 -6.80 -22.96
N ALA A 81 -0.65 -8.06 -23.39
CA ALA A 81 -1.11 -9.23 -22.65
C ALA A 81 -0.42 -9.33 -21.28
N ALA A 82 0.90 -9.13 -21.23
CA ALA A 82 1.69 -9.18 -19.99
C ALA A 82 1.30 -8.05 -19.01
N LEU A 83 1.12 -6.82 -19.50
CA LEU A 83 0.64 -5.71 -18.69
C LEU A 83 -0.77 -5.98 -18.16
N LYS A 84 -1.71 -6.34 -19.02
CA LYS A 84 -3.10 -6.66 -18.62
C LYS A 84 -3.13 -7.77 -17.56
N LEU A 85 -2.34 -8.83 -17.76
CA LEU A 85 -2.24 -9.91 -16.79
C LEU A 85 -1.69 -9.42 -15.45
N SER A 86 -0.58 -8.67 -15.46
CA SER A 86 0.04 -8.12 -14.23
C SER A 86 -0.94 -7.25 -13.44
N PHE A 87 -1.62 -6.31 -14.11
CA PHE A 87 -2.58 -5.43 -13.45
C PHE A 87 -3.81 -6.19 -12.93
N SER A 88 -4.39 -7.09 -13.74
CA SER A 88 -5.58 -7.84 -13.35
C SER A 88 -5.31 -8.82 -12.20
N THR A 89 -4.18 -9.53 -12.22
CA THR A 89 -3.81 -10.47 -11.16
C THR A 89 -3.41 -9.76 -9.88
N ALA A 90 -2.65 -8.65 -9.96
CA ALA A 90 -2.31 -7.82 -8.80
C ALA A 90 -3.55 -7.20 -8.16
N PHE A 91 -4.49 -6.69 -8.97
CA PHE A 91 -5.75 -6.15 -8.47
C PHE A 91 -6.60 -7.22 -7.78
N CYS A 92 -6.79 -8.37 -8.43
CA CYS A 92 -7.52 -9.50 -7.85
C CYS A 92 -6.87 -9.97 -6.54
N ALA A 93 -5.55 -10.11 -6.53
CA ALA A 93 -4.80 -10.50 -5.34
C ALA A 93 -4.94 -9.46 -4.21
N ALA A 94 -4.86 -8.17 -4.51
CA ALA A 94 -5.02 -7.11 -3.52
C ALA A 94 -6.44 -7.10 -2.93
N VAL A 95 -7.48 -7.32 -3.74
CA VAL A 95 -8.86 -7.48 -3.25
C VAL A 95 -8.96 -8.67 -2.29
N VAL A 96 -8.47 -9.84 -2.70
CA VAL A 96 -8.52 -11.04 -1.86
C VAL A 96 -7.70 -10.85 -0.58
N ALA A 97 -6.47 -10.35 -0.69
CA ALA A 97 -5.59 -10.11 0.46
C ALA A 97 -6.20 -9.09 1.44
N SER A 98 -6.83 -8.03 0.95
CA SER A 98 -7.45 -7.02 1.79
C SER A 98 -8.72 -7.53 2.49
N LEU A 99 -9.54 -8.34 1.82
CA LEU A 99 -10.72 -8.98 2.44
C LEU A 99 -10.32 -10.00 3.49
N VAL A 100 -9.39 -10.89 3.17
CA VAL A 100 -8.83 -11.87 4.12
C VAL A 100 -8.10 -11.16 5.26
N GLY A 101 -7.39 -10.07 4.96
CA GLY A 101 -6.72 -9.22 5.94
C GLY A 101 -7.67 -8.64 6.97
N VAL A 102 -8.86 -8.15 6.56
CA VAL A 102 -9.90 -7.70 7.51
C VAL A 102 -10.31 -8.83 8.45
N LEU A 103 -10.57 -10.03 7.91
CA LEU A 103 -10.97 -11.19 8.73
C LEU A 103 -9.89 -11.58 9.74
N ILE A 104 -8.64 -11.69 9.28
CA ILE A 104 -7.50 -12.04 10.15
C ILE A 104 -7.28 -10.97 11.21
N THR A 105 -7.28 -9.69 10.82
CA THR A 105 -7.13 -8.57 11.77
C THR A 105 -8.23 -8.57 12.81
N TRP A 106 -9.48 -8.79 12.37
CA TRP A 106 -10.61 -8.90 13.28
C TRP A 106 -10.42 -10.01 14.31
N VAL A 107 -10.02 -11.20 13.86
CA VAL A 107 -9.76 -12.34 14.75
C VAL A 107 -8.61 -12.05 15.71
N ILE A 108 -7.51 -11.50 15.22
CA ILE A 108 -6.34 -11.19 16.06
C ILE A 108 -6.69 -10.13 17.12
N VAL A 109 -7.40 -9.06 16.76
CA VAL A 109 -7.64 -7.94 17.67
C VAL A 109 -8.79 -8.21 18.64
N ARG A 110 -9.91 -8.79 18.17
CA ARG A 110 -11.15 -8.92 18.95
C ARG A 110 -11.23 -10.20 19.78
N TYR A 111 -10.48 -11.25 19.42
CA TYR A 111 -10.57 -12.53 20.12
C TYR A 111 -9.29 -12.87 20.89
N ARG A 112 -9.46 -13.54 22.02
CA ARG A 112 -8.37 -14.12 22.81
C ARG A 112 -8.47 -15.64 22.72
N PHE A 113 -7.51 -16.28 22.09
CA PHE A 113 -7.47 -17.73 21.91
C PHE A 113 -6.02 -18.25 21.99
N PRO A 114 -5.82 -19.52 22.37
CA PRO A 114 -4.50 -20.14 22.30
C PRO A 114 -4.04 -20.17 20.82
N GLY A 115 -2.78 -19.79 20.56
CA GLY A 115 -2.25 -19.70 19.19
C GLY A 115 -2.40 -18.33 18.50
N ARG A 116 -3.02 -17.31 19.14
CA ARG A 116 -3.10 -15.94 18.59
C ARG A 116 -1.74 -15.40 18.17
N ARG A 117 -0.70 -15.58 19.00
CA ARG A 117 0.67 -15.14 18.70
C ARG A 117 1.27 -15.87 17.51
N LEU A 118 0.95 -17.14 17.34
CA LEU A 118 1.37 -17.92 16.17
C LEU A 118 0.70 -17.41 14.89
N LEU A 119 -0.60 -17.17 14.94
CA LEU A 119 -1.33 -16.60 13.80
C LEU A 119 -0.76 -15.23 13.40
N ASP A 120 -0.48 -14.38 14.40
CA ASP A 120 0.13 -13.07 14.20
C ASP A 120 1.53 -13.18 13.56
N ALA A 121 2.36 -14.09 14.03
CA ALA A 121 3.67 -14.38 13.45
C ALA A 121 3.58 -14.98 12.03
N LEU A 122 2.59 -15.82 11.76
CA LEU A 122 2.37 -16.39 10.42
C LEU A 122 1.98 -15.32 9.37
N VAL A 123 1.31 -14.26 9.80
CA VAL A 123 1.03 -13.12 8.91
C VAL A 123 2.32 -12.46 8.42
N ASP A 124 3.36 -12.42 9.24
CA ASP A 124 4.65 -11.80 8.87
C ASP A 124 5.60 -12.76 8.12
N LEU A 125 5.23 -14.03 8.00
CA LEU A 125 6.05 -15.03 7.32
C LEU A 125 6.50 -14.61 5.90
N PRO A 126 5.63 -13.98 5.07
CA PRO A 126 6.04 -13.51 3.74
C PRO A 126 7.14 -12.44 3.76
N PHE A 127 7.30 -11.68 4.84
CA PHE A 127 8.39 -10.73 5.00
C PHE A 127 9.73 -11.40 5.34
N ALA A 128 9.67 -12.52 6.05
CA ALA A 128 10.85 -13.26 6.46
C ALA A 128 11.41 -14.17 5.34
N LEU A 129 10.56 -14.60 4.41
CA LEU A 129 10.94 -15.50 3.33
C LEU A 129 11.44 -14.74 2.09
N PRO A 130 12.55 -15.14 1.47
CA PRO A 130 12.87 -14.71 0.12
C PRO A 130 11.72 -15.07 -0.83
N THR A 131 11.29 -14.11 -1.68
CA THR A 131 10.11 -14.29 -2.54
C THR A 131 10.23 -15.51 -3.46
N ALA A 132 11.44 -15.81 -3.96
CA ALA A 132 11.72 -17.00 -4.76
C ALA A 132 11.43 -18.30 -3.98
N VAL A 133 11.83 -18.35 -2.70
CA VAL A 133 11.57 -19.53 -1.84
C VAL A 133 10.08 -19.71 -1.61
N ALA A 134 9.35 -18.61 -1.38
CA ALA A 134 7.89 -18.64 -1.26
C ALA A 134 7.24 -19.19 -2.54
N GLY A 135 7.69 -18.75 -3.71
CA GLY A 135 7.21 -19.25 -5.01
C GLY A 135 7.46 -20.73 -5.20
N ILE A 136 8.67 -21.22 -4.89
CA ILE A 136 9.00 -22.65 -4.95
C ILE A 136 8.15 -23.46 -3.99
N ALA A 137 7.98 -23.00 -2.74
CA ALA A 137 7.17 -23.69 -1.74
C ALA A 137 5.69 -23.78 -2.16
N LEU A 138 5.12 -22.67 -2.63
CA LEU A 138 3.75 -22.64 -3.14
C LEU A 138 3.60 -23.57 -4.37
N THR A 139 4.58 -23.56 -5.27
CA THR A 139 4.58 -24.48 -6.44
C THR A 139 4.61 -25.93 -6.00
N ALA A 140 5.49 -26.28 -5.05
CA ALA A 140 5.58 -27.66 -4.54
C ALA A 140 4.25 -28.16 -3.93
N ILE A 141 3.51 -27.27 -3.27
CA ILE A 141 2.20 -27.59 -2.66
C ILE A 141 1.09 -27.70 -3.70
N TYR A 142 1.03 -26.77 -4.66
CA TYR A 142 -0.09 -26.59 -5.60
C TYR A 142 0.15 -27.16 -7.00
N ALA A 143 1.36 -27.67 -7.31
CA ALA A 143 1.61 -28.40 -8.55
C ALA A 143 0.72 -29.67 -8.64
N PRO A 144 0.43 -30.19 -9.83
CA PRO A 144 -0.36 -31.43 -9.98
C PRO A 144 0.18 -32.63 -9.20
N THR A 145 1.47 -32.63 -8.90
CA THR A 145 2.16 -33.64 -8.07
C THR A 145 2.17 -33.31 -6.58
N GLY A 146 1.84 -32.06 -6.20
CA GLY A 146 1.78 -31.60 -4.82
C GLY A 146 0.55 -32.12 -4.09
N TRP A 147 0.61 -32.14 -2.77
CA TRP A 147 -0.46 -32.73 -1.96
C TRP A 147 -1.79 -31.95 -2.04
N VAL A 148 -1.81 -30.62 -2.13
CA VAL A 148 -3.01 -29.82 -2.39
C VAL A 148 -3.38 -29.86 -3.87
N GLY A 149 -2.38 -29.67 -4.76
CA GLY A 149 -2.60 -29.66 -6.19
C GLY A 149 -3.22 -30.96 -6.71
N LYS A 150 -2.80 -32.12 -6.19
CA LYS A 150 -3.36 -33.42 -6.51
C LYS A 150 -4.84 -33.53 -6.13
N LEU A 151 -5.24 -33.00 -4.97
CA LEU A 151 -6.65 -32.97 -4.55
C LEU A 151 -7.48 -32.07 -5.46
N LEU A 152 -6.96 -30.87 -5.78
CA LEU A 152 -7.67 -29.92 -6.64
C LEU A 152 -7.76 -30.40 -8.10
N ALA A 153 -6.75 -31.11 -8.58
CA ALA A 153 -6.74 -31.70 -9.92
C ALA A 153 -7.87 -32.73 -10.12
N ALA A 154 -8.28 -33.45 -9.07
CA ALA A 154 -9.42 -34.34 -9.10
C ALA A 154 -10.75 -33.61 -9.42
N TYR A 155 -10.84 -32.32 -9.10
CA TYR A 155 -11.97 -31.45 -9.42
C TYR A 155 -11.77 -30.60 -10.68
N GLY A 156 -10.70 -30.86 -11.45
CA GLY A 156 -10.37 -30.10 -12.66
C GLY A 156 -9.80 -28.70 -12.38
N ILE A 157 -9.44 -28.39 -11.11
CA ILE A 157 -8.91 -27.09 -10.71
C ILE A 157 -7.39 -27.12 -10.80
N LYS A 158 -6.82 -26.25 -11.64
CA LYS A 158 -5.39 -26.09 -11.83
C LYS A 158 -4.94 -24.74 -11.23
N ILE A 159 -4.09 -24.77 -10.20
CA ILE A 159 -3.54 -23.58 -9.54
C ILE A 159 -2.12 -23.30 -10.07
N ALA A 160 -1.17 -24.17 -9.79
CA ALA A 160 0.19 -23.98 -10.29
C ALA A 160 0.25 -24.04 -11.82
N TYR A 161 1.15 -23.27 -12.40
CA TYR A 161 1.35 -23.08 -13.84
C TYR A 161 0.12 -22.52 -14.57
N ALA A 162 -0.69 -21.72 -13.85
CA ALA A 162 -1.88 -21.06 -14.36
C ALA A 162 -2.10 -19.71 -13.65
N THR A 163 -2.97 -18.86 -14.20
CA THR A 163 -3.30 -17.54 -13.63
C THR A 163 -3.71 -17.59 -12.15
N PRO A 164 -4.50 -18.55 -11.64
CA PRO A 164 -4.79 -18.64 -10.21
C PRO A 164 -3.56 -18.80 -9.32
N GLY A 165 -2.50 -19.43 -9.80
CA GLY A 165 -1.23 -19.54 -9.07
C GLY A 165 -0.55 -18.20 -8.90
N ILE A 166 -0.59 -17.34 -9.92
CA ILE A 166 -0.10 -15.96 -9.83
C ILE A 166 -0.85 -15.20 -8.74
N VAL A 167 -2.19 -15.24 -8.78
CA VAL A 167 -3.04 -14.58 -7.77
C VAL A 167 -2.73 -15.10 -6.37
N LEU A 168 -2.58 -16.42 -6.19
CA LEU A 168 -2.26 -17.02 -4.90
C LEU A 168 -0.92 -16.54 -4.34
N ALA A 169 0.13 -16.49 -5.18
CA ALA A 169 1.44 -15.98 -4.77
C ALA A 169 1.38 -14.50 -4.39
N LEU A 170 0.65 -13.70 -5.16
CA LEU A 170 0.47 -12.27 -4.88
C LEU A 170 -0.38 -12.02 -3.62
N VAL A 171 -1.40 -12.85 -3.34
CA VAL A 171 -2.17 -12.81 -2.08
C VAL A 171 -1.26 -13.12 -0.91
N PHE A 172 -0.46 -14.18 -0.99
CA PHE A 172 0.49 -14.54 0.07
C PHE A 172 1.40 -13.37 0.43
N ILE A 173 2.00 -12.71 -0.58
CA ILE A 173 2.91 -11.56 -0.36
C ILE A 173 2.16 -10.29 0.06
N GLY A 174 0.94 -10.08 -0.44
CA GLY A 174 0.14 -8.90 -0.17
C GLY A 174 -0.55 -8.91 1.20
N LEU A 175 -0.80 -10.09 1.77
CA LEU A 175 -1.56 -10.26 3.01
C LEU A 175 -1.00 -9.49 4.21
N PRO A 176 0.31 -9.51 4.50
CA PRO A 176 0.85 -8.74 5.62
C PRO A 176 0.58 -7.25 5.51
N PHE A 177 0.63 -6.67 4.31
CA PHE A 177 0.34 -5.24 4.12
C PHE A 177 -1.10 -4.89 4.49
N ALA A 178 -2.06 -5.75 4.11
CA ALA A 178 -3.45 -5.56 4.48
C ALA A 178 -3.67 -5.68 6.00
N VAL A 179 -3.09 -6.69 6.65
CA VAL A 179 -3.25 -6.90 8.09
C VAL A 179 -2.57 -5.80 8.90
N ARG A 180 -1.30 -5.48 8.60
CA ARG A 180 -0.50 -4.51 9.38
C ARG A 180 -0.97 -3.06 9.23
N THR A 181 -1.72 -2.74 8.17
CA THR A 181 -2.37 -1.42 8.04
C THR A 181 -3.65 -1.33 8.85
N LEU A 182 -4.42 -2.40 8.92
CA LEU A 182 -5.71 -2.45 9.62
C LEU A 182 -5.57 -2.64 11.13
N GLN A 183 -4.60 -3.44 11.56
CA GLN A 183 -4.46 -3.86 12.95
C GLN A 183 -4.34 -2.68 13.94
N PRO A 184 -3.45 -1.69 13.74
CA PRO A 184 -3.31 -0.57 14.68
C PRO A 184 -4.57 0.31 14.72
N VAL A 185 -5.28 0.45 13.61
CA VAL A 185 -6.53 1.24 13.58
C VAL A 185 -7.64 0.54 14.35
N LEU A 186 -7.79 -0.79 14.18
CA LEU A 186 -8.79 -1.56 14.91
C LEU A 186 -8.44 -1.69 16.40
N GLU A 187 -7.15 -1.72 16.75
CA GLU A 187 -6.69 -1.69 18.16
C GLU A 187 -6.99 -0.33 18.80
N ALA A 188 -6.72 0.78 18.10
CA ALA A 188 -6.97 2.14 18.58
C ALA A 188 -8.47 2.46 18.71
N LEU A 189 -9.31 1.88 17.85
CA LEU A 189 -10.78 2.06 17.90
C LEU A 189 -11.38 1.53 19.21
N GLY A 190 -10.71 0.58 19.89
CA GLY A 190 -11.23 -0.01 21.11
C GLY A 190 -12.55 -0.76 20.92
N ARG A 191 -13.30 -0.99 22.02
CA ARG A 191 -14.64 -1.60 22.01
C ARG A 191 -15.75 -0.59 22.32
N GLU A 192 -15.39 0.58 22.76
CA GLU A 192 -16.34 1.63 23.20
C GLU A 192 -17.38 1.96 22.15
N PRO A 193 -17.07 2.15 20.85
CA PRO A 193 -18.08 2.44 19.85
C PRO A 193 -19.06 1.27 19.61
N GLU A 194 -18.59 0.02 19.75
CA GLU A 194 -19.44 -1.17 19.62
C GLU A 194 -20.41 -1.29 20.81
N GLU A 195 -19.92 -1.01 22.04
CA GLU A 195 -20.72 -1.01 23.27
C GLU A 195 -21.75 0.13 23.28
N ALA A 196 -21.35 1.32 22.84
CA ALA A 196 -22.25 2.45 22.66
C ALA A 196 -23.37 2.16 21.64
N ALA A 197 -23.04 1.58 20.50
CA ALA A 197 -24.02 1.18 19.49
C ALA A 197 -24.98 0.10 20.03
N ALA A 198 -24.48 -0.85 20.79
CA ALA A 198 -25.29 -1.90 21.39
C ALA A 198 -26.26 -1.33 22.45
N SER A 199 -25.84 -0.36 23.27
CA SER A 199 -26.70 0.32 24.25
C SER A 199 -27.84 1.14 23.59
N LEU A 200 -27.60 1.60 22.36
CA LEU A 200 -28.63 2.25 21.51
C LEU A 200 -29.53 1.25 20.76
N GLY A 201 -29.39 -0.06 21.01
CA GLY A 201 -30.21 -1.09 20.38
C GLY A 201 -29.74 -1.53 18.99
N ALA A 202 -28.55 -1.12 18.54
CA ALA A 202 -28.03 -1.55 17.26
C ALA A 202 -27.66 -3.04 17.27
N ASN A 203 -28.06 -3.77 16.24
CA ASN A 203 -27.62 -5.14 16.06
C ASN A 203 -26.18 -5.21 15.52
N ARG A 204 -25.52 -6.40 15.62
CA ARG A 204 -24.12 -6.60 15.22
C ARG A 204 -23.81 -6.18 13.78
N VAL A 205 -24.73 -6.42 12.85
CA VAL A 205 -24.56 -6.06 11.42
C VAL A 205 -24.62 -4.55 11.24
N THR A 206 -25.55 -3.88 11.94
CA THR A 206 -25.69 -2.41 11.91
C THR A 206 -24.45 -1.75 12.52
N THR A 207 -23.98 -2.23 13.67
CA THR A 207 -22.73 -1.76 14.30
C THR A 207 -21.54 -1.93 13.37
N PHE A 208 -21.37 -3.12 12.77
CA PHE A 208 -20.28 -3.38 11.84
C PHE A 208 -20.32 -2.41 10.64
N ARG A 209 -21.49 -2.30 9.96
CA ARG A 209 -21.60 -1.50 8.73
C ARG A 209 -21.59 0.01 8.96
N ARG A 210 -22.15 0.50 10.06
CA ARG A 210 -22.33 1.95 10.30
C ARG A 210 -21.28 2.56 11.22
N VAL A 211 -20.60 1.75 12.03
CA VAL A 211 -19.60 2.23 13.00
C VAL A 211 -18.21 1.76 12.60
N ILE A 212 -18.01 0.45 12.45
CA ILE A 212 -16.67 -0.12 12.27
C ILE A 212 -16.14 0.07 10.85
N VAL A 213 -16.93 -0.27 9.84
CA VAL A 213 -16.51 -0.18 8.43
C VAL A 213 -16.10 1.23 8.02
N PRO A 214 -16.82 2.30 8.34
CA PRO A 214 -16.39 3.65 7.99
C PRO A 214 -15.06 4.05 8.61
N GLU A 215 -14.81 3.66 9.87
CA GLU A 215 -13.54 3.94 10.55
C GLU A 215 -12.36 3.14 9.98
N LEU A 216 -12.60 1.91 9.55
CA LEU A 216 -11.57 1.06 8.95
C LEU A 216 -11.33 1.34 7.47
N LEU A 217 -12.26 1.99 6.78
CA LEU A 217 -12.21 2.16 5.33
C LEU A 217 -10.94 2.86 4.83
N PRO A 218 -10.43 3.95 5.45
CA PRO A 218 -9.18 4.58 5.02
C PRO A 218 -7.98 3.64 5.16
N ALA A 219 -7.88 2.91 6.27
CA ALA A 219 -6.80 1.95 6.51
C ALA A 219 -6.91 0.74 5.57
N TRP A 220 -8.13 0.28 5.30
CA TRP A 220 -8.40 -0.79 4.35
C TRP A 220 -7.96 -0.42 2.92
N LEU A 221 -8.28 0.79 2.46
CA LEU A 221 -7.85 1.29 1.15
C LEU A 221 -6.34 1.47 1.08
N THR A 222 -5.70 1.89 2.18
CA THR A 222 -4.24 1.98 2.26
C THR A 222 -3.61 0.60 2.17
N GLY A 223 -4.11 -0.39 2.93
CA GLY A 223 -3.65 -1.78 2.88
C GLY A 223 -3.83 -2.41 1.50
N PHE A 224 -4.98 -2.17 0.87
CA PHE A 224 -5.25 -2.57 -0.51
C PHE A 224 -4.24 -1.96 -1.49
N SER A 225 -3.98 -0.64 -1.39
CA SER A 225 -3.04 0.08 -2.27
C SER A 225 -1.62 -0.46 -2.14
N LEU A 226 -1.18 -0.74 -0.90
CA LEU A 226 0.14 -1.30 -0.63
C LEU A 226 0.27 -2.74 -1.16
N ALA A 227 -0.75 -3.58 -0.95
CA ALA A 227 -0.78 -4.95 -1.48
C ALA A 227 -0.78 -4.95 -3.02
N PHE A 228 -1.54 -4.05 -3.65
CA PHE A 228 -1.58 -3.88 -5.09
C PHE A 228 -0.24 -3.42 -5.66
N ALA A 229 0.36 -2.37 -5.09
CA ALA A 229 1.67 -1.86 -5.50
C ALA A 229 2.75 -2.93 -5.38
N ARG A 230 2.75 -3.67 -4.25
CA ARG A 230 3.68 -4.76 -4.03
C ARG A 230 3.50 -5.89 -5.04
N GLY A 231 2.24 -6.23 -5.37
CA GLY A 231 1.91 -7.26 -6.35
C GLY A 231 2.34 -6.91 -7.77
N LEU A 232 2.21 -5.64 -8.19
CA LEU A 232 2.62 -5.19 -9.53
C LEU A 232 4.11 -5.35 -9.80
N GLY A 233 4.95 -5.15 -8.78
CA GLY A 233 6.39 -5.29 -8.87
C GLY A 233 6.91 -6.70 -8.54
N GLU A 234 6.02 -7.66 -8.28
CA GLU A 234 6.45 -9.00 -7.88
C GLU A 234 6.93 -9.82 -9.09
N TYR A 235 8.13 -10.39 -8.94
CA TYR A 235 8.76 -11.26 -9.92
C TYR A 235 9.15 -12.60 -9.30
N GLY A 236 9.82 -12.56 -8.14
CA GLY A 236 10.52 -13.72 -7.57
C GLY A 236 9.62 -14.91 -7.26
N SER A 237 8.45 -14.71 -6.68
CA SER A 237 7.52 -15.81 -6.38
C SER A 237 6.74 -16.25 -7.60
N VAL A 238 6.39 -15.30 -8.46
CA VAL A 238 5.55 -15.55 -9.63
C VAL A 238 6.27 -16.39 -10.67
N ILE A 239 7.58 -16.16 -10.91
CA ILE A 239 8.34 -16.89 -11.93
C ILE A 239 8.28 -18.43 -11.76
N PHE A 240 8.18 -18.92 -10.53
CA PHE A 240 8.13 -20.36 -10.23
C PHE A 240 6.73 -20.95 -10.38
N ILE A 241 5.68 -20.19 -10.03
CA ILE A 241 4.32 -20.72 -9.98
C ILE A 241 3.49 -20.42 -11.25
N ALA A 242 3.87 -19.41 -12.03
CA ALA A 242 3.09 -18.94 -13.17
C ALA A 242 3.10 -19.87 -14.40
N GLY A 243 4.18 -20.65 -14.58
CA GLY A 243 4.39 -21.45 -15.79
C GLY A 243 4.83 -20.66 -17.02
N ASN A 244 4.87 -19.34 -16.95
CA ASN A 244 5.55 -18.40 -17.86
C ASN A 244 5.18 -18.57 -19.36
N LEU A 245 3.92 -18.88 -19.65
CA LEU A 245 3.43 -19.04 -21.01
C LEU A 245 3.17 -17.66 -21.65
N PRO A 246 3.80 -17.33 -22.80
CA PRO A 246 3.52 -16.08 -23.51
C PRO A 246 2.02 -15.89 -23.75
N TYR A 247 1.54 -14.67 -23.63
CA TYR A 247 0.12 -14.24 -23.75
C TYR A 247 -0.86 -14.81 -22.71
N LYS A 248 -0.45 -15.75 -21.85
CA LYS A 248 -1.35 -16.44 -20.89
C LYS A 248 -0.97 -16.23 -19.44
N THR A 249 0.29 -16.53 -19.07
CA THR A 249 0.75 -16.47 -17.67
C THR A 249 2.06 -15.73 -17.51
N GLU A 250 2.50 -15.01 -18.53
CA GLU A 250 3.70 -14.19 -18.52
C GLU A 250 3.38 -12.79 -18.00
N ILE A 251 3.92 -12.43 -16.84
CA ILE A 251 3.76 -11.11 -16.23
C ILE A 251 4.76 -10.09 -16.79
N ALA A 252 4.44 -8.79 -16.68
CA ALA A 252 5.30 -7.72 -17.21
C ALA A 252 6.72 -7.70 -16.61
N PRO A 253 6.96 -7.89 -15.30
CA PRO A 253 8.31 -8.01 -14.75
C PRO A 253 9.13 -9.14 -15.36
N LEU A 254 8.50 -10.30 -15.63
CA LEU A 254 9.16 -11.40 -16.33
C LEU A 254 9.51 -11.03 -17.77
N LEU A 255 8.61 -10.40 -18.50
CA LEU A 255 8.87 -9.99 -19.89
C LEU A 255 10.02 -8.98 -19.97
N ILE A 256 10.15 -8.07 -18.98
CA ILE A 256 11.31 -7.17 -18.87
C ILE A 256 12.61 -7.98 -18.78
N THR A 257 12.65 -8.99 -17.91
CA THR A 257 13.83 -9.86 -17.75
C THR A 257 14.15 -10.60 -19.03
N ILE A 258 13.15 -11.18 -19.69
CA ILE A 258 13.33 -11.87 -20.98
C ILE A 258 13.92 -10.93 -22.03
N ARG A 259 13.43 -9.68 -22.15
CA ARG A 259 13.98 -8.69 -23.09
C ARG A 259 15.42 -8.33 -22.76
N LEU A 260 15.79 -8.26 -21.46
CA LEU A 260 17.17 -8.04 -21.05
C LEU A 260 18.08 -9.22 -21.43
N GLU A 261 17.62 -10.46 -21.28
CA GLU A 261 18.34 -11.67 -21.66
C GLU A 261 18.52 -11.78 -23.20
N GLU A 262 17.51 -11.26 -23.96
CA GLU A 262 17.57 -11.14 -25.40
C GLU A 262 18.44 -9.96 -25.89
N TYR A 263 19.07 -9.20 -24.97
CA TYR A 263 19.80 -7.95 -25.26
C TYR A 263 18.95 -6.85 -25.91
N ASP A 264 17.62 -6.95 -25.86
CA ASP A 264 16.70 -5.89 -26.29
C ASP A 264 16.46 -4.87 -25.16
N TYR A 265 17.50 -4.09 -24.88
CA TYR A 265 17.45 -3.07 -23.83
C TYR A 265 16.37 -2.00 -24.07
N ASN A 266 16.09 -1.67 -25.33
CA ASN A 266 15.06 -0.70 -25.66
C ASN A 266 13.65 -1.24 -25.37
N GLY A 267 13.38 -2.50 -25.74
CA GLY A 267 12.14 -3.16 -25.38
C GLY A 267 11.97 -3.28 -23.87
N ALA A 268 13.00 -3.68 -23.14
CA ALA A 268 12.98 -3.76 -21.68
C ALA A 268 12.66 -2.40 -21.04
N VAL A 269 13.35 -1.32 -21.46
CA VAL A 269 13.12 0.05 -20.97
C VAL A 269 11.69 0.52 -21.28
N ALA A 270 11.17 0.24 -22.47
CA ALA A 270 9.80 0.62 -22.83
C ALA A 270 8.77 -0.07 -21.93
N ILE A 271 8.90 -1.39 -21.71
CA ILE A 271 7.98 -2.15 -20.86
C ILE A 271 8.09 -1.67 -19.40
N ALA A 272 9.30 -1.45 -18.90
CA ALA A 272 9.52 -0.95 -17.54
C ALA A 272 8.91 0.44 -17.34
N ALA A 273 9.08 1.35 -18.29
CA ALA A 273 8.49 2.68 -18.24
C ALA A 273 6.96 2.65 -18.34
N LEU A 274 6.39 1.81 -19.22
CA LEU A 274 4.93 1.61 -19.30
C LEU A 274 4.37 1.06 -17.98
N LEU A 275 5.02 0.04 -17.42
CA LEU A 275 4.63 -0.53 -16.13
C LEU A 275 4.70 0.52 -15.02
N LEU A 276 5.78 1.31 -14.95
CA LEU A 276 5.98 2.35 -13.95
C LEU A 276 4.89 3.43 -14.03
N VAL A 277 4.65 3.99 -15.21
CA VAL A 277 3.64 5.03 -15.43
C VAL A 277 2.25 4.51 -15.10
N ALA A 278 1.89 3.32 -15.62
CA ALA A 278 0.59 2.72 -15.37
C ALA A 278 0.38 2.39 -13.89
N SER A 279 1.42 1.90 -13.20
CA SER A 279 1.40 1.65 -11.74
C SER A 279 1.19 2.93 -10.96
N PHE A 280 1.94 3.98 -11.30
CA PHE A 280 1.81 5.28 -10.64
C PHE A 280 0.42 5.89 -10.83
N VAL A 281 -0.11 5.87 -12.05
CA VAL A 281 -1.46 6.36 -12.35
C VAL A 281 -2.51 5.55 -11.58
N SER A 282 -2.40 4.24 -11.56
CA SER A 282 -3.33 3.36 -10.84
C SER A 282 -3.33 3.65 -9.35
N LEU A 283 -2.15 3.78 -8.74
CA LEU A 283 -2.01 4.12 -7.32
C LEU A 283 -2.53 5.52 -7.01
N LEU A 284 -2.26 6.49 -7.88
CA LEU A 284 -2.78 7.84 -7.74
C LEU A 284 -4.32 7.83 -7.73
N VAL A 285 -4.93 7.13 -8.67
CA VAL A 285 -6.39 6.98 -8.75
C VAL A 285 -6.93 6.35 -7.47
N ILE A 286 -6.35 5.22 -7.01
CA ILE A 286 -6.81 4.53 -5.81
C ILE A 286 -6.69 5.43 -4.57
N ASN A 287 -5.58 6.17 -4.43
CA ASN A 287 -5.35 7.04 -3.27
C ASN A 287 -6.16 8.35 -3.29
N LEU A 288 -6.64 8.78 -4.46
CA LEU A 288 -7.54 9.93 -4.56
C LEU A 288 -9.00 9.58 -4.21
N LEU A 289 -9.41 8.31 -4.33
CA LEU A 289 -10.77 7.88 -4.02
C LEU A 289 -11.23 8.28 -2.60
N PRO A 290 -10.47 8.04 -1.51
CA PRO A 290 -10.88 8.44 -0.16
C PRO A 290 -11.09 9.94 0.00
N LEU A 291 -10.30 10.77 -0.69
CA LEU A 291 -10.43 12.23 -0.63
C LEU A 291 -11.73 12.74 -1.25
N LEU A 292 -12.24 12.04 -2.25
CA LEU A 292 -13.53 12.36 -2.87
C LEU A 292 -14.69 12.00 -1.95
N PHE A 293 -14.60 10.90 -1.18
CA PHE A 293 -15.63 10.48 -0.24
C PHE A 293 -15.65 11.32 1.05
N GLN A 294 -14.51 11.83 1.52
CA GLN A 294 -14.43 12.67 2.71
C GLN A 294 -15.00 14.08 2.48
N ARG A 295 -14.99 14.60 1.27
CA ARG A 295 -15.57 15.91 0.93
C ARG A 295 -17.10 15.93 0.89
N GLY A 296 -17.75 14.78 0.79
CA GLY A 296 -19.22 14.65 0.79
C GLY A 296 -19.87 14.66 2.17
N GLY A 297 -19.12 14.54 3.27
CA GLY A 297 -19.63 14.42 4.64
C GLY A 297 -19.59 15.70 5.50
N SER A 298 -19.15 16.85 4.95
CA SER A 298 -19.00 18.11 5.70
C SER A 298 -20.12 19.13 5.47
N HIS A 299 -21.25 18.71 4.92
CA HIS A 299 -22.43 19.55 4.71
C HIS A 299 -23.71 18.85 5.22
N GLU A 300 -23.79 18.56 6.52
CA GLU A 300 -25.07 18.42 7.22
C GLU A 300 -24.89 18.85 8.69
#